data_5149752af251f47ffd931ec16f9aba8a
#
_entry.id   5149752af251f47ffd931ec16f9aba8a
#
_cell.length_a   1.000
_cell.length_b   1.000
_cell.length_c   1.000
_cell.angle_alpha   90.00
_cell.angle_beta   90.00
_cell.angle_gamma   90.00
#
_symmetry.space_group_name_H-M   'P 1'
#
loop_
_entity.id
_entity.type
_entity.pdbx_description
1 polymer ?
#
loop_
_entity_poly.entity_id
_entity_poly.type
_entity_poly.pdbx_seq_one_letter_code
_entity_poly.pdbx_strand_id
1 'polypeptide(L)'
;MTRLKRDLAKAILACVLLPLATPGFSAGAEEAAATCRELAGPATAEAPVSKQAVSDYFRALRSARAACERAVIGAAPDPEALFNVAVLMQADGEHALALETFELAAEAGVAAARTKVGDYYNFGTGGVKPDIDRAMSEYRAASDAGDLPALATLAMMSGLGRGTSRDFRQMVSLLEQSAREGYHFAQLRLAAIYMQPNNIPRSLAEELGLPDVVKAAEMLEKASAQGNEDAARALQTLYSEDGPVTDPAQRAALIRRSAQGGDAAAINALGFLYERGEGVEYDPEQAASLYVQALETGKVSVNEIRGTVSGRAVQWDRETALAFQRILQERGLYDGGLDAKIGPGTLGAARGLAP
;
A
#
# COMPACT_ATOMS: atom_id res chain seq x y z
N MET A 1 -24.97 -25.19 -5.09
CA MET A 1 -23.65 -25.83 -5.41
C MET A 1 -23.78 -26.58 -6.73
N THR A 2 -23.04 -26.17 -7.76
CA THR A 2 -23.01 -26.90 -9.03
C THR A 2 -22.29 -28.24 -8.84
N ARG A 3 -22.70 -29.27 -9.58
CA ARG A 3 -22.12 -30.62 -9.55
C ARG A 3 -20.59 -30.61 -9.70
N LEU A 4 -20.08 -29.69 -10.52
CA LEU A 4 -18.67 -29.46 -10.78
C LEU A 4 -17.87 -29.05 -9.50
N LYS A 5 -18.42 -28.18 -8.65
CA LYS A 5 -17.75 -27.71 -7.42
C LYS A 5 -17.64 -28.80 -6.35
N ARG A 6 -18.65 -29.71 -6.29
CA ARG A 6 -18.64 -30.86 -5.39
C ARG A 6 -17.66 -31.95 -5.88
N ASP A 7 -17.46 -32.04 -7.18
CA ASP A 7 -16.54 -32.97 -7.80
C ASP A 7 -15.09 -32.47 -7.71
N LEU A 8 -14.85 -31.15 -7.74
CA LEU A 8 -13.53 -30.54 -7.50
C LEU A 8 -13.09 -30.74 -6.04
N ALA A 9 -13.97 -30.49 -5.07
CA ALA A 9 -13.69 -30.72 -3.66
C ALA A 9 -13.39 -32.20 -3.38
N LYS A 10 -14.13 -33.13 -3.99
CA LYS A 10 -13.87 -34.57 -3.91
C LYS A 10 -12.60 -34.99 -4.64
N ALA A 11 -12.25 -34.36 -5.76
CA ALA A 11 -11.02 -34.62 -6.50
C ALA A 11 -9.78 -34.14 -5.73
N ILE A 12 -9.84 -32.98 -5.10
CA ILE A 12 -8.78 -32.46 -4.22
C ILE A 12 -8.58 -33.40 -3.01
N LEU A 13 -9.66 -33.83 -2.37
CA LEU A 13 -9.61 -34.75 -1.22
C LEU A 13 -9.23 -36.19 -1.60
N ALA A 14 -9.61 -36.67 -2.80
CA ALA A 14 -9.35 -38.03 -3.23
C ALA A 14 -7.93 -38.26 -3.79
N CYS A 15 -7.26 -37.19 -4.26
CA CYS A 15 -5.90 -37.28 -4.81
C CYS A 15 -4.81 -37.50 -3.76
N VAL A 16 -5.09 -37.28 -2.48
CA VAL A 16 -4.17 -37.60 -1.37
C VAL A 16 -3.96 -39.11 -1.18
N LEU A 17 -4.74 -39.98 -1.86
CA LEU A 17 -4.76 -41.43 -1.59
C LEU A 17 -4.39 -42.34 -2.78
N LEU A 18 -3.94 -41.86 -3.95
CA LEU A 18 -3.64 -42.72 -5.10
C LEU A 18 -2.25 -42.47 -5.70
N PRO A 19 -1.35 -43.50 -5.69
CA PRO A 19 -0.11 -43.44 -6.46
C PRO A 19 -0.37 -44.02 -7.86
N LEU A 20 -0.32 -43.22 -8.91
CA LEU A 20 0.05 -43.61 -10.30
C LEU A 20 -0.09 -42.40 -11.24
N ALA A 21 1.00 -41.62 -11.39
CA ALA A 21 1.09 -40.60 -12.42
C ALA A 21 1.31 -41.23 -13.81
N THR A 22 0.40 -41.03 -14.75
CA THR A 22 0.66 -41.26 -16.15
C THR A 22 1.41 -40.05 -16.75
N PRO A 23 2.45 -40.21 -17.58
CA PRO A 23 3.33 -39.12 -18.03
C PRO A 23 2.61 -38.00 -18.83
N GLY A 24 1.46 -38.25 -19.43
CA GLY A 24 0.70 -37.26 -20.16
C GLY A 24 -0.20 -36.36 -19.30
N PHE A 25 -0.50 -36.77 -18.05
CA PHE A 25 -1.31 -35.99 -17.11
C PHE A 25 -0.47 -34.93 -16.39
N SER A 26 0.84 -35.17 -16.20
CA SER A 26 1.75 -34.25 -15.55
C SER A 26 2.06 -33.02 -16.41
N ALA A 27 2.24 -33.17 -17.73
CA ALA A 27 2.56 -32.07 -18.63
C ALA A 27 1.41 -31.03 -18.74
N GLY A 28 0.16 -31.50 -18.82
CA GLY A 28 -1.00 -30.59 -18.84
C GLY A 28 -1.27 -29.85 -17.52
N ALA A 29 -0.96 -30.47 -16.40
CA ALA A 29 -1.08 -29.84 -15.08
C ALA A 29 0.01 -28.77 -14.88
N GLU A 30 1.23 -29.04 -15.33
CA GLU A 30 2.35 -28.10 -15.25
C GLU A 30 2.13 -26.86 -16.15
N GLU A 31 1.61 -27.03 -17.37
CA GLU A 31 1.20 -25.94 -18.25
C GLU A 31 0.05 -25.13 -17.63
N ALA A 32 -0.93 -25.79 -17.03
CA ALA A 32 -2.02 -25.13 -16.32
C ALA A 32 -1.53 -24.35 -15.10
N ALA A 33 -0.56 -24.87 -14.34
CA ALA A 33 0.06 -24.16 -13.20
C ALA A 33 0.85 -22.93 -13.67
N ALA A 34 1.62 -23.05 -14.75
CA ALA A 34 2.32 -21.91 -15.34
C ALA A 34 1.35 -20.81 -15.79
N THR A 35 0.27 -21.17 -16.49
CA THR A 35 -0.79 -20.25 -16.91
C THR A 35 -1.51 -19.63 -15.72
N CYS A 36 -1.78 -20.39 -14.65
CA CYS A 36 -2.37 -19.87 -13.42
C CYS A 36 -1.49 -18.79 -12.80
N ARG A 37 -0.18 -19.05 -12.64
CA ARG A 37 0.78 -18.08 -12.08
C ARG A 37 0.93 -16.83 -12.95
N GLU A 38 0.98 -17.01 -14.27
CA GLU A 38 1.09 -15.88 -15.20
C GLU A 38 -0.10 -14.92 -15.10
N LEU A 39 -1.31 -15.46 -15.02
CA LEU A 39 -2.56 -14.67 -15.03
C LEU A 39 -2.96 -14.16 -13.64
N ALA A 40 -2.79 -14.97 -12.61
CA ALA A 40 -3.21 -14.63 -11.23
C ALA A 40 -2.14 -13.84 -10.46
N GLY A 41 -0.89 -13.92 -10.87
CA GLY A 41 0.26 -13.43 -10.10
C GLY A 41 0.66 -14.38 -8.95
N PRO A 42 1.68 -14.01 -8.16
CA PRO A 42 2.19 -14.82 -7.06
C PRO A 42 1.16 -14.94 -5.92
N ALA A 43 1.23 -16.04 -5.19
CA ALA A 43 0.46 -16.22 -3.97
C ALA A 43 0.93 -15.22 -2.90
N THR A 44 0.05 -14.29 -2.52
CA THR A 44 0.33 -13.28 -1.50
C THR A 44 -0.85 -13.06 -0.56
N ALA A 45 -0.56 -12.90 0.73
CA ALA A 45 -1.54 -12.46 1.72
C ALA A 45 -1.65 -10.93 1.79
N GLU A 46 -0.78 -10.19 1.08
CA GLU A 46 -0.84 -8.73 1.03
C GLU A 46 -2.16 -8.24 0.43
N ALA A 47 -2.79 -7.30 1.12
CA ALA A 47 -3.93 -6.60 0.57
C ALA A 47 -3.45 -5.62 -0.51
N PRO A 48 -4.13 -5.55 -1.67
CA PRO A 48 -3.82 -4.53 -2.68
C PRO A 48 -3.94 -3.12 -2.12
N VAL A 49 -3.03 -2.24 -2.51
CA VAL A 49 -2.82 -0.90 -1.94
C VAL A 49 -3.92 0.12 -2.24
N SER A 50 -4.76 -0.12 -3.25
CA SER A 50 -5.84 0.78 -3.66
C SER A 50 -7.09 0.02 -4.10
N LYS A 51 -8.23 0.71 -4.18
CA LYS A 51 -9.48 0.12 -4.68
C LYS A 51 -9.36 -0.39 -6.11
N GLN A 52 -8.62 0.33 -6.96
CA GLN A 52 -8.37 -0.08 -8.34
C GLN A 52 -7.53 -1.36 -8.35
N ALA A 53 -6.45 -1.42 -7.56
CA ALA A 53 -5.60 -2.61 -7.44
C ALA A 53 -6.38 -3.84 -6.94
N VAL A 54 -7.32 -3.66 -6.00
CA VAL A 54 -8.25 -4.73 -5.56
C VAL A 54 -9.11 -5.22 -6.74
N SER A 55 -9.69 -4.30 -7.51
CA SER A 55 -10.52 -4.66 -8.67
C SER A 55 -9.72 -5.40 -9.74
N ASP A 56 -8.50 -4.94 -10.01
CA ASP A 56 -7.61 -5.53 -11.02
C ASP A 56 -7.13 -6.91 -10.56
N TYR A 57 -6.76 -7.07 -9.30
CA TYR A 57 -6.39 -8.36 -8.72
C TYR A 57 -7.51 -9.40 -8.87
N PHE A 58 -8.73 -9.08 -8.45
CA PHE A 58 -9.85 -10.03 -8.60
C PHE A 58 -10.26 -10.28 -10.05
N ARG A 59 -10.05 -9.32 -10.95
CA ARG A 59 -10.26 -9.53 -12.39
C ARG A 59 -9.24 -10.52 -12.95
N ALA A 60 -7.97 -10.32 -12.65
CA ALA A 60 -6.88 -11.21 -13.03
C ALA A 60 -7.11 -12.63 -12.50
N LEU A 61 -7.39 -12.74 -11.21
CA LEU A 61 -7.65 -14.03 -10.55
C LEU A 61 -8.86 -14.76 -11.15
N ARG A 62 -9.95 -14.06 -11.48
CA ARG A 62 -11.11 -14.66 -12.15
C ARG A 62 -10.79 -15.11 -13.57
N SER A 63 -9.95 -14.37 -14.30
CA SER A 63 -9.51 -14.79 -15.64
C SER A 63 -8.64 -16.05 -15.61
N ALA A 64 -7.85 -16.21 -14.52
CA ALA A 64 -7.00 -17.37 -14.29
C ALA A 64 -7.76 -18.61 -13.78
N ARG A 65 -9.01 -18.48 -13.33
CA ARG A 65 -9.78 -19.53 -12.63
C ARG A 65 -9.65 -20.90 -13.28
N ALA A 66 -9.94 -21.01 -14.58
CA ALA A 66 -9.93 -22.29 -15.26
C ALA A 66 -8.55 -22.95 -15.33
N ALA A 67 -7.48 -22.15 -15.40
CA ALA A 67 -6.11 -22.66 -15.36
C ALA A 67 -5.75 -23.12 -13.96
N CYS A 68 -6.05 -22.30 -12.94
CA CYS A 68 -5.78 -22.63 -11.53
C CYS A 68 -6.56 -23.89 -11.09
N GLU A 69 -7.84 -24.02 -11.47
CA GLU A 69 -8.65 -25.20 -11.16
C GLU A 69 -8.10 -26.48 -11.84
N ARG A 70 -7.52 -26.38 -13.04
CA ARG A 70 -6.84 -27.54 -13.68
C ARG A 70 -5.51 -27.88 -12.99
N ALA A 71 -4.77 -26.88 -12.52
CA ALA A 71 -3.49 -27.07 -11.87
C ALA A 71 -3.58 -27.75 -10.50
N VAL A 72 -4.76 -27.74 -9.87
CA VAL A 72 -5.00 -28.41 -8.58
C VAL A 72 -5.58 -29.82 -8.72
N ILE A 73 -5.81 -30.31 -9.94
CA ILE A 73 -6.33 -31.65 -10.20
C ILE A 73 -5.14 -32.59 -10.43
N GLY A 74 -5.05 -33.66 -9.66
CA GLY A 74 -4.02 -34.71 -9.84
C GLY A 74 -3.33 -35.09 -8.55
N ALA A 75 -2.31 -35.94 -8.68
CA ALA A 75 -1.59 -36.48 -7.53
C ALA A 75 -0.62 -35.48 -6.87
N ALA A 76 -0.28 -34.40 -7.55
CA ALA A 76 0.59 -33.34 -7.04
C ALA A 76 0.00 -31.97 -7.44
N PRO A 77 -0.99 -31.46 -6.69
CA PRO A 77 -1.55 -30.13 -6.91
C PRO A 77 -0.47 -29.03 -6.82
N ASP A 78 -0.54 -28.05 -7.71
CA ASP A 78 0.36 -26.88 -7.63
C ASP A 78 0.01 -26.04 -6.38
N PRO A 79 0.97 -25.75 -5.48
CA PRO A 79 0.69 -25.07 -4.21
C PRO A 79 0.15 -23.64 -4.38
N GLU A 80 0.67 -22.87 -5.35
CA GLU A 80 0.20 -21.49 -5.59
C GLU A 80 -1.18 -21.50 -6.24
N ALA A 81 -1.46 -22.46 -7.13
CA ALA A 81 -2.79 -22.65 -7.68
C ALA A 81 -3.81 -23.02 -6.60
N LEU A 82 -3.46 -23.86 -5.62
CA LEU A 82 -4.31 -24.15 -4.45
C LEU A 82 -4.66 -22.85 -3.71
N PHE A 83 -3.66 -22.01 -3.44
CA PHE A 83 -3.90 -20.71 -2.80
C PHE A 83 -4.87 -19.84 -3.62
N ASN A 84 -4.63 -19.69 -4.92
CA ASN A 84 -5.45 -18.87 -5.80
C ASN A 84 -6.90 -19.39 -5.91
N VAL A 85 -7.08 -20.69 -5.97
CA VAL A 85 -8.41 -21.34 -5.95
C VAL A 85 -9.11 -21.09 -4.60
N ALA A 86 -8.38 -21.20 -3.48
CA ALA A 86 -8.93 -20.92 -2.16
C ALA A 86 -9.38 -19.44 -2.01
N VAL A 87 -8.62 -18.48 -2.56
CA VAL A 87 -9.03 -17.06 -2.59
C VAL A 87 -10.31 -16.87 -3.40
N LEU A 88 -10.46 -17.55 -4.54
CA LEU A 88 -11.68 -17.51 -5.34
C LEU A 88 -12.87 -18.13 -4.60
N MET A 89 -12.67 -19.26 -3.91
CA MET A 89 -13.71 -19.90 -3.08
C MET A 89 -14.13 -18.98 -1.93
N GLN A 90 -13.16 -18.31 -1.28
CA GLN A 90 -13.43 -17.33 -0.24
C GLN A 90 -14.27 -16.16 -0.77
N ALA A 91 -13.93 -15.62 -1.94
CA ALA A 91 -14.67 -14.53 -2.58
C ALA A 91 -16.08 -14.95 -3.02
N ASP A 92 -16.28 -16.21 -3.36
CA ASP A 92 -17.59 -16.81 -3.70
C ASP A 92 -18.41 -17.17 -2.44
N GLY A 93 -17.86 -16.95 -1.22
CA GLY A 93 -18.53 -17.27 0.06
C GLY A 93 -18.48 -18.75 0.46
N GLU A 94 -17.66 -19.56 -0.20
CA GLU A 94 -17.48 -20.99 0.06
C GLU A 94 -16.42 -21.24 1.14
N HIS A 95 -16.59 -20.59 2.30
CA HIS A 95 -15.58 -20.47 3.35
C HIS A 95 -15.04 -21.81 3.86
N ALA A 96 -15.88 -22.85 3.99
CA ALA A 96 -15.43 -24.17 4.45
C ALA A 96 -14.44 -24.80 3.46
N LEU A 97 -14.77 -24.77 2.16
CA LEU A 97 -13.90 -25.27 1.09
C LEU A 97 -12.64 -24.42 0.94
N ALA A 98 -12.79 -23.09 1.09
CA ALA A 98 -11.66 -22.17 1.04
C ALA A 98 -10.65 -22.50 2.17
N LEU A 99 -11.12 -22.70 3.40
CA LEU A 99 -10.25 -23.03 4.52
C LEU A 99 -9.51 -24.35 4.29
N GLU A 100 -10.23 -25.42 3.93
CA GLU A 100 -9.60 -26.72 3.62
C GLU A 100 -8.55 -26.60 2.52
N THR A 101 -8.82 -25.79 1.48
CA THR A 101 -7.89 -25.60 0.36
C THR A 101 -6.70 -24.72 0.77
N PHE A 102 -6.89 -23.70 1.64
CA PHE A 102 -5.79 -22.95 2.23
C PHE A 102 -4.91 -23.82 3.12
N GLU A 103 -5.49 -24.75 3.90
CA GLU A 103 -4.73 -25.71 4.73
C GLU A 103 -3.84 -26.59 3.85
N LEU A 104 -4.35 -27.11 2.72
CA LEU A 104 -3.55 -27.88 1.75
C LEU A 104 -2.40 -27.04 1.15
N ALA A 105 -2.66 -25.81 0.77
CA ALA A 105 -1.63 -24.91 0.25
C ALA A 105 -0.57 -24.59 1.32
N ALA A 106 -1.00 -24.41 2.57
CA ALA A 106 -0.12 -24.16 3.72
C ALA A 106 0.78 -25.37 4.04
N GLU A 107 0.23 -26.57 3.99
CA GLU A 107 0.99 -27.83 4.14
C GLU A 107 2.01 -28.01 2.99
N ALA A 108 1.66 -27.56 1.79
CA ALA A 108 2.54 -27.54 0.64
C ALA A 108 3.58 -26.40 0.63
N GLY A 109 3.63 -25.58 1.71
CA GLY A 109 4.67 -24.58 1.95
C GLY A 109 4.34 -23.16 1.54
N VAL A 110 3.09 -22.85 1.12
CA VAL A 110 2.70 -21.48 0.79
C VAL A 110 2.49 -20.66 2.07
N ALA A 111 3.43 -19.76 2.37
CA ALA A 111 3.40 -18.92 3.58
C ALA A 111 2.12 -18.07 3.67
N ALA A 112 1.71 -17.45 2.55
CA ALA A 112 0.49 -16.66 2.46
C ALA A 112 -0.77 -17.47 2.81
N ALA A 113 -0.79 -18.78 2.50
CA ALA A 113 -1.90 -19.65 2.86
C ALA A 113 -1.99 -19.86 4.37
N ARG A 114 -0.84 -19.98 5.09
CA ARG A 114 -0.81 -20.03 6.56
C ARG A 114 -1.40 -18.77 7.17
N THR A 115 -1.08 -17.61 6.62
CA THR A 115 -1.69 -16.35 7.06
C THR A 115 -3.21 -16.36 6.89
N LYS A 116 -3.73 -16.84 5.75
CA LYS A 116 -5.17 -16.99 5.54
C LYS A 116 -5.81 -17.99 6.51
N VAL A 117 -5.18 -19.14 6.77
CA VAL A 117 -5.64 -20.10 7.81
C VAL A 117 -5.69 -19.41 9.17
N GLY A 118 -4.62 -18.68 9.54
CA GLY A 118 -4.58 -17.88 10.75
C GLY A 118 -5.74 -16.87 10.84
N ASP A 119 -6.07 -16.16 9.74
CA ASP A 119 -7.20 -15.24 9.68
C ASP A 119 -8.55 -15.95 9.96
N TYR A 120 -8.77 -17.13 9.39
CA TYR A 120 -9.99 -17.90 9.63
C TYR A 120 -10.18 -18.23 11.11
N TYR A 121 -9.13 -18.68 11.80
CA TYR A 121 -9.19 -19.01 13.23
C TYR A 121 -9.17 -17.76 14.13
N ASN A 122 -8.49 -16.69 13.70
CA ASN A 122 -8.45 -15.44 14.46
C ASN A 122 -9.80 -14.72 14.50
N PHE A 123 -10.51 -14.69 13.36
CA PHE A 123 -11.75 -13.93 13.20
C PHE A 123 -13.02 -14.79 13.21
N GLY A 124 -12.91 -16.11 13.15
CA GLY A 124 -14.08 -16.99 13.05
C GLY A 124 -14.79 -16.88 11.71
N THR A 125 -14.05 -16.61 10.64
CA THR A 125 -14.60 -16.39 9.30
C THR A 125 -15.38 -17.61 8.82
N GLY A 126 -16.54 -17.39 8.18
CA GLY A 126 -17.33 -18.49 7.61
C GLY A 126 -17.95 -19.44 8.64
N GLY A 127 -18.06 -19.03 9.89
CA GLY A 127 -18.64 -19.84 10.98
C GLY A 127 -17.61 -20.77 11.65
N VAL A 128 -16.34 -20.66 11.33
CA VAL A 128 -15.27 -21.36 12.04
C VAL A 128 -15.21 -20.86 13.48
N LYS A 129 -15.11 -21.78 14.45
CA LYS A 129 -14.93 -21.38 15.85
C LYS A 129 -13.57 -20.70 16.00
N PRO A 130 -13.49 -19.47 16.55
CA PRO A 130 -12.22 -18.81 16.82
C PRO A 130 -11.31 -19.69 17.70
N ASP A 131 -10.05 -19.79 17.28
CA ASP A 131 -8.98 -20.47 17.99
C ASP A 131 -7.70 -19.62 17.88
N ILE A 132 -7.46 -18.83 18.91
CA ILE A 132 -6.37 -17.84 18.91
C ILE A 132 -5.01 -18.52 18.98
N ASP A 133 -4.89 -19.65 19.67
CA ASP A 133 -3.62 -20.38 19.79
C ASP A 133 -3.23 -20.97 18.44
N ARG A 134 -4.18 -21.56 17.72
CA ARG A 134 -3.97 -22.02 16.35
C ARG A 134 -3.63 -20.86 15.41
N ALA A 135 -4.38 -19.75 15.46
CA ALA A 135 -4.09 -18.57 14.66
C ALA A 135 -2.66 -18.05 14.88
N MET A 136 -2.24 -17.94 16.15
CA MET A 136 -0.88 -17.53 16.50
C MET A 136 0.20 -18.47 15.96
N SER A 137 -0.07 -19.80 16.00
CA SER A 137 0.83 -20.81 15.45
C SER A 137 1.00 -20.64 13.94
N GLU A 138 -0.11 -20.45 13.22
CA GLU A 138 -0.09 -20.24 11.76
C GLU A 138 0.62 -18.93 11.36
N TYR A 139 0.32 -17.82 12.05
CA TYR A 139 1.02 -16.56 11.79
C TYR A 139 2.52 -16.62 12.08
N ARG A 140 2.96 -17.32 13.16
CA ARG A 140 4.39 -17.51 13.41
C ARG A 140 5.04 -18.30 12.28
N ALA A 141 4.45 -19.43 11.89
CA ALA A 141 4.98 -20.25 10.80
C ALA A 141 5.00 -19.50 9.47
N ALA A 142 4.01 -18.65 9.18
CA ALA A 142 3.99 -17.80 8.00
C ALA A 142 5.08 -16.72 8.06
N SER A 143 5.22 -16.03 9.19
CA SER A 143 6.25 -15.02 9.42
C SER A 143 7.66 -15.60 9.32
N ASP A 144 7.90 -16.77 9.87
CA ASP A 144 9.19 -17.48 9.78
C ASP A 144 9.52 -17.87 8.33
N ALA A 145 8.49 -18.04 7.49
CA ALA A 145 8.61 -18.27 6.06
C ALA A 145 8.63 -16.96 5.22
N GLY A 146 8.73 -15.79 5.87
CA GLY A 146 8.89 -14.50 5.22
C GLY A 146 7.59 -13.78 4.83
N ASP A 147 6.42 -14.23 5.32
CA ASP A 147 5.15 -13.54 5.02
C ASP A 147 4.99 -12.27 5.87
N LEU A 148 5.14 -11.11 5.23
CA LEU A 148 5.11 -9.80 5.89
C LEU A 148 3.74 -9.44 6.49
N PRO A 149 2.59 -9.78 5.88
CA PRO A 149 1.28 -9.66 6.51
C PRO A 149 1.16 -10.42 7.83
N ALA A 150 1.67 -11.65 7.91
CA ALA A 150 1.68 -12.41 9.16
C ALA A 150 2.52 -11.72 10.24
N LEU A 151 3.71 -11.23 9.87
CA LEU A 151 4.60 -10.49 10.77
C LEU A 151 3.91 -9.24 11.35
N ALA A 152 3.24 -8.46 10.49
CA ALA A 152 2.48 -7.29 10.92
C ALA A 152 1.26 -7.67 11.79
N THR A 153 0.59 -8.79 11.48
CA THR A 153 -0.52 -9.30 12.29
C THR A 153 -0.04 -9.71 13.68
N LEU A 154 1.08 -10.42 13.80
CA LEU A 154 1.71 -10.75 15.08
C LEU A 154 2.06 -9.50 15.88
N ALA A 155 2.56 -8.45 15.22
CA ALA A 155 2.81 -7.16 15.85
C ALA A 155 1.53 -6.59 16.49
N MET A 156 0.45 -6.53 15.72
CA MET A 156 -0.84 -6.02 16.21
C MET A 156 -1.40 -6.87 17.35
N MET A 157 -1.28 -8.21 17.26
CA MET A 157 -1.72 -9.11 18.32
C MET A 157 -0.93 -8.92 19.61
N SER A 158 0.40 -8.69 19.52
CA SER A 158 1.24 -8.35 20.66
C SER A 158 0.82 -7.06 21.35
N GLY A 159 0.57 -5.99 20.56
CA GLY A 159 0.10 -4.71 21.11
C GLY A 159 -1.29 -4.77 21.74
N LEU A 160 -2.15 -5.67 21.26
CA LEU A 160 -3.49 -5.89 21.81
C LEU A 160 -3.50 -6.87 22.98
N GLY A 161 -2.44 -7.65 23.19
CA GLY A 161 -2.43 -8.76 24.15
C GLY A 161 -3.37 -9.90 23.73
N ARG A 162 -3.50 -10.14 22.42
CA ARG A 162 -4.37 -11.19 21.88
C ARG A 162 -3.56 -12.45 21.60
N GLY A 163 -3.83 -13.51 22.34
CA GLY A 163 -3.07 -14.76 22.27
C GLY A 163 -1.66 -14.68 22.87
N THR A 164 -1.31 -13.55 23.48
CA THR A 164 -0.05 -13.33 24.17
C THR A 164 -0.24 -12.23 25.23
N SER A 165 0.72 -12.03 26.13
CA SER A 165 0.73 -10.85 26.98
C SER A 165 0.92 -9.59 26.12
N ARG A 166 0.27 -8.49 26.54
CA ARG A 166 0.40 -7.22 25.84
C ARG A 166 1.84 -6.72 25.90
N ASP A 167 2.43 -6.48 24.74
CA ASP A 167 3.80 -5.99 24.60
C ASP A 167 3.89 -4.96 23.44
N PHE A 168 3.89 -3.67 23.80
CA PHE A 168 3.98 -2.59 22.84
C PHE A 168 5.39 -2.45 22.22
N ARG A 169 6.44 -2.84 22.94
CA ARG A 169 7.82 -2.82 22.43
C ARG A 169 7.96 -3.87 21.31
N GLN A 170 7.47 -5.09 21.57
CA GLN A 170 7.44 -6.13 20.57
C GLN A 170 6.59 -5.70 19.35
N MET A 171 5.42 -5.07 19.58
CA MET A 171 4.59 -4.54 18.50
C MET A 171 5.38 -3.59 17.59
N VAL A 172 6.05 -2.58 18.16
CA VAL A 172 6.84 -1.60 17.38
C VAL A 172 7.96 -2.30 16.63
N SER A 173 8.74 -3.17 17.31
CA SER A 173 9.86 -3.90 16.69
C SER A 173 9.44 -4.77 15.50
N LEU A 174 8.34 -5.51 15.62
CA LEU A 174 7.82 -6.35 14.52
C LEU A 174 7.27 -5.50 13.36
N LEU A 175 6.59 -4.37 13.67
CA LEU A 175 6.17 -3.43 12.63
C LEU A 175 7.36 -2.81 11.90
N GLU A 176 8.43 -2.42 12.62
CA GLU A 176 9.65 -1.90 12.01
C GLU A 176 10.32 -2.92 11.10
N GLN A 177 10.34 -4.19 11.48
CA GLN A 177 10.86 -5.25 10.63
C GLN A 177 10.02 -5.37 9.35
N SER A 178 8.71 -5.52 9.46
CA SER A 178 7.81 -5.66 8.32
C SER A 178 7.86 -4.43 7.39
N ALA A 179 7.94 -3.22 7.97
CA ALA A 179 8.04 -1.96 7.21
C ALA A 179 9.37 -1.82 6.46
N ARG A 180 10.49 -2.27 7.04
CA ARG A 180 11.81 -2.27 6.37
C ARG A 180 11.84 -3.19 5.17
N GLU A 181 11.14 -4.30 5.23
CA GLU A 181 11.00 -5.27 4.14
C GLU A 181 9.98 -4.83 3.08
N GLY A 182 9.33 -3.66 3.28
CA GLY A 182 8.52 -3.00 2.27
C GLY A 182 7.00 -3.09 2.49
N TYR A 183 6.51 -3.73 3.54
CA TYR A 183 5.07 -3.89 3.71
C TYR A 183 4.36 -2.57 4.03
N HIS A 184 3.61 -2.04 3.08
CA HIS A 184 2.96 -0.72 3.14
C HIS A 184 2.00 -0.55 4.33
N PHE A 185 1.32 -1.62 4.77
CA PHE A 185 0.45 -1.56 5.94
C PHE A 185 1.24 -1.33 7.23
N ALA A 186 2.38 -2.01 7.40
CA ALA A 186 3.26 -1.80 8.54
C ALA A 186 3.86 -0.39 8.52
N GLN A 187 4.24 0.12 7.36
CA GLN A 187 4.71 1.50 7.17
C GLN A 187 3.64 2.51 7.62
N LEU A 188 2.39 2.33 7.18
CA LEU A 188 1.28 3.19 7.57
C LEU A 188 1.00 3.13 9.08
N ARG A 189 1.06 1.93 9.69
CA ARG A 189 0.87 1.76 11.15
C ARG A 189 1.97 2.40 11.96
N LEU A 190 3.23 2.27 11.54
CA LEU A 190 4.36 2.94 12.18
C LEU A 190 4.26 4.45 12.09
N ALA A 191 3.90 4.99 10.92
CA ALA A 191 3.69 6.41 10.76
C ALA A 191 2.66 6.96 11.75
N ALA A 192 1.55 6.24 11.94
CA ALA A 192 0.55 6.62 12.93
C ALA A 192 1.10 6.63 14.38
N ILE A 193 1.92 5.63 14.75
CA ILE A 193 2.58 5.57 16.05
C ILE A 193 3.58 6.71 16.21
N TYR A 194 4.39 6.99 15.19
CA TYR A 194 5.41 8.06 15.21
C TYR A 194 4.78 9.46 15.29
N MET A 195 3.61 9.68 14.67
CA MET A 195 2.90 10.94 14.77
C MET A 195 2.15 11.12 16.09
N GLN A 196 1.47 10.07 16.55
CA GLN A 196 0.57 10.13 17.71
C GLN A 196 0.75 8.86 18.57
N PRO A 197 1.73 8.87 19.49
CA PRO A 197 2.03 7.71 20.32
C PRO A 197 1.01 7.47 21.46
N ASN A 198 -0.22 7.98 21.33
CA ASN A 198 -1.24 7.92 22.38
C ASN A 198 -1.70 6.49 22.73
N ASN A 199 -1.41 5.53 21.82
CA ASN A 199 -1.81 4.12 21.98
C ASN A 199 -0.69 3.24 22.56
N ILE A 200 0.45 3.82 22.94
CA ILE A 200 1.57 3.14 23.60
C ILE A 200 1.86 3.79 24.96
N PRO A 201 2.49 3.07 25.91
CA PRO A 201 2.86 3.65 27.19
C PRO A 201 3.77 4.87 27.01
N ARG A 202 3.53 5.91 27.82
CA ARG A 202 4.30 7.16 27.76
C ARG A 202 5.81 6.93 27.93
N SER A 203 6.21 6.04 28.84
CA SER A 203 7.61 5.69 29.06
C SER A 203 8.26 5.08 27.81
N LEU A 204 7.53 4.27 27.04
CA LEU A 204 8.02 3.74 25.77
C LEU A 204 8.07 4.82 24.70
N ALA A 205 7.09 5.72 24.65
CA ALA A 205 7.12 6.85 23.72
C ALA A 205 8.33 7.75 23.96
N GLU A 206 8.62 8.07 25.23
CA GLU A 206 9.79 8.87 25.64
C GLU A 206 11.11 8.15 25.26
N GLU A 207 11.21 6.85 25.49
CA GLU A 207 12.37 6.04 25.12
C GLU A 207 12.60 6.00 23.60
N LEU A 208 11.52 5.92 22.82
CA LEU A 208 11.57 5.91 21.34
C LEU A 208 11.72 7.32 20.75
N GLY A 209 11.72 8.38 21.58
CA GLY A 209 11.83 9.77 21.12
C GLY A 209 10.60 10.24 20.33
N LEU A 210 9.40 9.78 20.72
CA LEU A 210 8.15 10.12 20.02
C LEU A 210 7.43 11.33 20.64
N PRO A 211 6.73 12.13 19.87
CA PRO A 211 6.47 11.98 18.43
C PRO A 211 7.70 12.26 17.56
N ASP A 212 7.82 11.54 16.43
CA ASP A 212 8.88 11.73 15.44
C ASP A 212 8.24 11.86 14.04
N VAL A 213 7.96 13.11 13.67
CA VAL A 213 7.28 13.41 12.40
C VAL A 213 8.16 13.15 11.18
N VAL A 214 9.48 13.13 11.33
CA VAL A 214 10.42 12.83 10.24
C VAL A 214 10.34 11.34 9.90
N LYS A 215 10.41 10.48 10.91
CA LYS A 215 10.22 9.03 10.68
C LYS A 215 8.81 8.69 10.18
N ALA A 216 7.79 9.41 10.68
CA ALA A 216 6.42 9.25 10.18
C ALA A 216 6.34 9.55 8.68
N ALA A 217 6.93 10.68 8.24
CA ALA A 217 6.97 11.03 6.82
C ALA A 217 7.70 9.98 5.99
N GLU A 218 8.85 9.49 6.44
CA GLU A 218 9.58 8.43 5.74
C GLU A 218 8.74 7.17 5.49
N MET A 219 7.97 6.77 6.48
CA MET A 219 7.09 5.61 6.36
C MET A 219 5.93 5.88 5.40
N LEU A 220 5.33 7.08 5.47
CA LEU A 220 4.25 7.48 4.57
C LEU A 220 4.73 7.64 3.13
N GLU A 221 5.92 8.20 2.90
CA GLU A 221 6.54 8.30 1.57
C GLU A 221 6.71 6.92 0.93
N LYS A 222 7.26 5.96 1.69
CA LYS A 222 7.45 4.58 1.21
C LYS A 222 6.13 3.91 0.86
N ALA A 223 5.12 4.05 1.72
CA ALA A 223 3.80 3.48 1.46
C ALA A 223 3.08 4.17 0.28
N SER A 224 3.18 5.50 0.18
CA SER A 224 2.60 6.29 -0.92
C SER A 224 3.25 5.94 -2.27
N ALA A 225 4.57 5.74 -2.29
CA ALA A 225 5.30 5.33 -3.50
C ALA A 225 4.84 3.96 -4.04
N GLN A 226 4.27 3.12 -3.19
CA GLN A 226 3.63 1.86 -3.57
C GLN A 226 2.17 2.03 -4.03
N GLY A 227 1.66 3.27 -4.05
CA GLY A 227 0.29 3.57 -4.44
C GLY A 227 -0.73 3.52 -3.28
N ASN A 228 -0.29 3.53 -2.02
CA ASN A 228 -1.19 3.58 -0.88
C ASN A 228 -1.82 4.97 -0.74
N GLU A 229 -3.12 5.07 -1.08
CA GLU A 229 -3.85 6.34 -1.08
C GLU A 229 -4.03 6.93 0.34
N ASP A 230 -4.09 6.08 1.38
CA ASP A 230 -4.21 6.55 2.76
C ASP A 230 -2.90 7.20 3.22
N ALA A 231 -1.76 6.63 2.81
CA ALA A 231 -0.45 7.20 3.07
C ALA A 231 -0.25 8.53 2.32
N ALA A 232 -0.68 8.61 1.07
CA ALA A 232 -0.63 9.84 0.29
C ALA A 232 -1.46 10.96 0.96
N ARG A 233 -2.68 10.66 1.42
CA ARG A 233 -3.52 11.60 2.16
C ARG A 233 -2.91 12.01 3.50
N ALA A 234 -2.32 11.06 4.22
CA ALA A 234 -1.64 11.36 5.50
C ALA A 234 -0.42 12.27 5.30
N LEU A 235 0.36 12.08 4.23
CA LEU A 235 1.46 12.99 3.86
C LEU A 235 0.95 14.39 3.55
N GLN A 236 -0.12 14.50 2.75
CA GLN A 236 -0.71 15.79 2.45
C GLN A 236 -1.15 16.53 3.71
N THR A 237 -1.76 15.81 4.68
CA THR A 237 -2.13 16.37 5.98
C THR A 237 -0.89 16.78 6.78
N LEU A 238 0.17 15.97 6.77
CA LEU A 238 1.42 16.25 7.47
C LEU A 238 2.09 17.53 6.96
N TYR A 239 2.00 17.79 5.65
CA TYR A 239 2.60 18.96 5.00
C TYR A 239 1.71 20.20 5.07
N SER A 240 0.43 20.08 5.43
CA SER A 240 -0.50 21.20 5.46
C SER A 240 -0.18 22.19 6.60
N GLU A 241 -0.62 23.43 6.46
CA GLU A 241 -0.49 24.50 7.45
C GLU A 241 -1.16 24.12 8.78
N ASP A 242 -2.33 23.47 8.70
CA ASP A 242 -3.09 22.98 9.86
C ASP A 242 -2.61 21.60 10.35
N GLY A 243 -1.46 21.13 9.85
CA GLY A 243 -0.90 19.82 10.17
C GLY A 243 -0.27 19.76 11.57
N PRO A 244 0.18 18.56 11.98
CA PRO A 244 0.73 18.33 13.32
C PRO A 244 2.08 19.01 13.55
N VAL A 245 2.77 19.48 12.51
CA VAL A 245 4.07 20.17 12.58
C VAL A 245 3.83 21.67 12.65
N THR A 246 3.82 22.20 13.86
CA THR A 246 3.51 23.62 14.12
C THR A 246 4.67 24.57 13.89
N ASP A 247 5.93 24.10 13.93
CA ASP A 247 7.12 24.90 13.62
C ASP A 247 7.28 25.02 12.09
N PRO A 248 7.18 26.23 11.52
CA PRO A 248 7.27 26.40 10.07
C PRO A 248 8.62 25.97 9.48
N ALA A 249 9.73 26.17 10.21
CA ALA A 249 11.06 25.79 9.72
C ALA A 249 11.23 24.27 9.71
N GLN A 250 10.73 23.57 10.72
CA GLN A 250 10.72 22.09 10.74
C GLN A 250 9.84 21.54 9.63
N ARG A 251 8.65 22.11 9.43
CA ARG A 251 7.75 21.73 8.33
C ARG A 251 8.41 21.91 6.97
N ALA A 252 9.06 23.06 6.75
CA ALA A 252 9.78 23.33 5.51
C ALA A 252 10.95 22.38 5.28
N ALA A 253 11.70 22.03 6.32
CA ALA A 253 12.79 21.07 6.24
C ALA A 253 12.29 19.67 5.86
N LEU A 254 11.18 19.23 6.44
CA LEU A 254 10.52 17.96 6.14
C LEU A 254 10.05 17.91 4.68
N ILE A 255 9.31 18.94 4.24
CA ILE A 255 8.81 19.06 2.87
C ILE A 255 9.96 19.12 1.85
N ARG A 256 11.02 19.89 2.15
CA ARG A 256 12.21 19.97 1.30
C ARG A 256 12.86 18.60 1.09
N ARG A 257 12.99 17.81 2.14
CA ARG A 257 13.55 16.45 2.05
C ARG A 257 12.72 15.55 1.14
N SER A 258 11.40 15.56 1.30
CA SER A 258 10.49 14.78 0.46
C SER A 258 10.54 15.24 -1.00
N ALA A 259 10.57 16.55 -1.24
CA ALA A 259 10.71 17.13 -2.57
C ALA A 259 12.03 16.71 -3.25
N GLN A 260 13.14 16.63 -2.51
CA GLN A 260 14.43 16.11 -2.99
C GLN A 260 14.34 14.62 -3.36
N GLY A 261 13.47 13.86 -2.69
CA GLY A 261 13.14 12.47 -3.03
C GLY A 261 12.27 12.31 -4.27
N GLY A 262 11.80 13.42 -4.89
CA GLY A 262 10.97 13.42 -6.09
C GLY A 262 9.47 13.27 -5.83
N ASP A 263 9.01 13.44 -4.58
CA ASP A 263 7.59 13.48 -4.28
C ASP A 263 6.93 14.74 -4.86
N ALA A 264 6.02 14.56 -5.82
CA ALA A 264 5.40 15.65 -6.56
C ALA A 264 4.55 16.58 -5.68
N ALA A 265 3.86 16.03 -4.68
CA ALA A 265 3.07 16.83 -3.75
C ALA A 265 3.96 17.67 -2.84
N ALA A 266 5.10 17.10 -2.39
CA ALA A 266 6.09 17.83 -1.60
C ALA A 266 6.80 18.91 -2.44
N ILE A 267 7.11 18.66 -3.73
CA ILE A 267 7.66 19.66 -4.63
C ILE A 267 6.70 20.85 -4.74
N ASN A 268 5.40 20.59 -4.97
CA ASN A 268 4.35 21.61 -5.02
C ASN A 268 4.24 22.37 -3.67
N ALA A 269 4.19 21.65 -2.56
CA ALA A 269 4.10 22.27 -1.23
C ALA A 269 5.32 23.14 -0.91
N LEU A 270 6.52 22.71 -1.29
CA LEU A 270 7.74 23.49 -1.11
C LEU A 270 7.69 24.80 -1.92
N GLY A 271 7.16 24.76 -3.15
CA GLY A 271 6.91 25.94 -3.94
C GLY A 271 6.01 26.95 -3.22
N PHE A 272 4.95 26.43 -2.57
CA PHE A 272 4.04 27.30 -1.81
C PHE A 272 4.68 27.92 -0.56
N LEU A 273 5.60 27.20 0.10
CA LEU A 273 6.37 27.76 1.21
C LEU A 273 7.31 28.88 0.75
N TYR A 274 8.01 28.72 -0.38
CA TYR A 274 8.86 29.77 -0.94
C TYR A 274 8.06 30.99 -1.41
N GLU A 275 6.87 30.79 -2.01
CA GLU A 275 5.96 31.88 -2.39
C GLU A 275 5.52 32.75 -1.20
N ARG A 276 5.44 32.16 0.00
CA ARG A 276 4.95 32.82 1.21
C ARG A 276 6.03 33.20 2.20
N GLY A 277 7.25 32.70 2.05
CA GLY A 277 8.32 32.87 3.01
C GLY A 277 8.04 32.14 4.33
N GLU A 278 7.33 30.98 4.28
CA GLU A 278 6.95 30.22 5.48
C GLU A 278 7.97 29.15 5.81
N GLY A 279 8.76 29.35 6.86
CA GLY A 279 9.83 28.44 7.26
C GLY A 279 11.02 28.37 6.30
N VAL A 280 10.98 29.15 5.25
CA VAL A 280 12.02 29.40 4.25
C VAL A 280 12.06 30.90 3.92
N GLU A 281 13.16 31.37 3.36
CA GLU A 281 13.24 32.73 2.80
C GLU A 281 12.30 32.84 1.59
N TYR A 282 11.60 34.00 1.48
CA TYR A 282 10.73 34.28 0.34
C TYR A 282 11.54 34.27 -0.97
N ASP A 283 11.17 33.43 -1.92
CA ASP A 283 11.84 33.28 -3.21
C ASP A 283 10.81 32.92 -4.30
N PRO A 284 10.27 33.95 -5.01
CA PRO A 284 9.24 33.75 -6.03
C PRO A 284 9.74 33.01 -7.28
N GLU A 285 11.01 33.13 -7.63
CA GLU A 285 11.61 32.40 -8.76
C GLU A 285 11.72 30.91 -8.46
N GLN A 286 12.18 30.59 -7.26
CA GLN A 286 12.25 29.20 -6.79
C GLN A 286 10.84 28.60 -6.65
N ALA A 287 9.87 29.36 -6.15
CA ALA A 287 8.48 28.94 -6.05
C ALA A 287 7.90 28.56 -7.42
N ALA A 288 8.04 29.45 -8.40
CA ALA A 288 7.56 29.22 -9.77
C ALA A 288 8.24 28.00 -10.43
N SER A 289 9.56 27.84 -10.23
CA SER A 289 10.34 26.71 -10.73
C SER A 289 9.82 25.38 -10.15
N LEU A 290 9.54 25.34 -8.84
CA LEU A 290 9.00 24.16 -8.18
C LEU A 290 7.60 23.81 -8.65
N TYR A 291 6.73 24.79 -8.91
CA TYR A 291 5.42 24.53 -9.50
C TYR A 291 5.51 23.91 -10.89
N VAL A 292 6.42 24.42 -11.73
CA VAL A 292 6.69 23.84 -13.04
C VAL A 292 7.21 22.40 -12.90
N GLN A 293 8.16 22.16 -12.01
CA GLN A 293 8.70 20.83 -11.74
C GLN A 293 7.60 19.86 -11.26
N ALA A 294 6.71 20.30 -10.37
CA ALA A 294 5.59 19.48 -9.90
C ALA A 294 4.65 19.08 -11.04
N LEU A 295 4.33 20.02 -11.94
CA LEU A 295 3.49 19.76 -13.12
C LEU A 295 4.15 18.79 -14.10
N GLU A 296 5.46 18.90 -14.32
CA GLU A 296 6.25 18.00 -15.20
C GLU A 296 6.25 16.56 -14.75
N THR A 297 5.97 16.29 -13.47
CA THR A 297 5.81 14.91 -12.99
C THR A 297 4.57 14.21 -13.54
N GLY A 298 3.58 14.98 -14.04
CA GLY A 298 2.25 14.49 -14.43
C GLY A 298 1.37 14.01 -13.25
N LYS A 299 1.88 14.07 -12.01
CA LYS A 299 1.18 13.63 -10.79
C LYS A 299 0.41 14.74 -10.08
N VAL A 300 0.71 16.00 -10.40
CA VAL A 300 0.03 17.18 -9.90
C VAL A 300 -0.63 17.88 -11.09
N SER A 301 -1.92 18.17 -10.99
CA SER A 301 -2.64 18.88 -12.04
C SER A 301 -2.53 20.40 -11.87
N VAL A 302 -2.75 21.14 -12.94
CA VAL A 302 -2.74 22.61 -12.93
C VAL A 302 -3.75 23.22 -11.95
N ASN A 303 -4.81 22.49 -11.63
CA ASN A 303 -5.82 22.94 -10.66
C ASN A 303 -5.42 22.64 -9.20
N GLU A 304 -4.41 21.81 -9.01
CA GLU A 304 -3.92 21.38 -7.71
C GLU A 304 -2.60 22.03 -7.31
N ILE A 305 -1.96 22.76 -8.23
CA ILE A 305 -0.75 23.51 -7.87
C ILE A 305 -1.06 24.59 -6.83
N ARG A 306 -0.05 24.85 -6.00
CA ARG A 306 -0.12 25.68 -4.81
C ARG A 306 -0.91 24.99 -3.68
N GLY A 307 -1.06 25.68 -2.60
CA GLY A 307 -1.75 25.21 -1.41
C GLY A 307 -2.97 26.09 -1.09
N THR A 308 -3.53 25.84 0.08
CA THR A 308 -4.61 26.65 0.65
C THR A 308 -4.16 27.18 2.01
N VAL A 309 -4.72 28.32 2.42
CA VAL A 309 -4.56 28.87 3.76
C VAL A 309 -5.91 28.76 4.45
N SER A 310 -5.96 28.08 5.58
CA SER A 310 -7.21 27.79 6.32
C SER A 310 -8.30 27.21 5.39
N GLY A 311 -7.89 26.29 4.48
CA GLY A 311 -8.79 25.62 3.53
C GLY A 311 -9.29 26.49 2.36
N ARG A 312 -8.76 27.70 2.19
CA ARG A 312 -9.15 28.62 1.10
C ARG A 312 -8.00 28.81 0.14
N ALA A 313 -8.28 28.76 -1.16
CA ALA A 313 -7.33 29.15 -2.17
C ALA A 313 -6.97 30.64 -2.01
N VAL A 314 -5.69 30.93 -1.95
CA VAL A 314 -5.18 32.31 -1.88
C VAL A 314 -4.82 32.82 -3.27
N GLN A 315 -4.81 34.16 -3.45
CA GLN A 315 -4.34 34.75 -4.68
C GLN A 315 -2.86 34.47 -4.88
N TRP A 316 -2.43 34.37 -6.13
CA TRP A 316 -1.02 34.26 -6.46
C TRP A 316 -0.25 35.49 -5.97
N ASP A 317 0.91 35.25 -5.40
CA ASP A 317 1.87 36.30 -5.23
C ASP A 317 2.26 36.87 -6.59
N ARG A 318 2.39 38.21 -6.68
CA ARG A 318 2.59 38.90 -7.93
C ARG A 318 3.90 38.51 -8.62
N GLU A 319 4.98 38.43 -7.85
CA GLU A 319 6.31 38.14 -8.41
C GLU A 319 6.40 36.64 -8.80
N THR A 320 5.82 35.77 -8.00
CA THR A 320 5.71 34.32 -8.31
C THR A 320 4.88 34.09 -9.59
N ALA A 321 3.76 34.83 -9.76
CA ALA A 321 2.96 34.73 -10.96
C ALA A 321 3.71 35.19 -12.21
N LEU A 322 4.48 36.29 -12.11
CA LEU A 322 5.34 36.76 -13.19
C LEU A 322 6.44 35.76 -13.54
N ALA A 323 7.11 35.21 -12.52
CA ALA A 323 8.13 34.17 -12.72
C ALA A 323 7.53 32.94 -13.41
N PHE A 324 6.36 32.49 -12.98
CA PHE A 324 5.68 31.34 -13.58
C PHE A 324 5.30 31.59 -15.05
N GLN A 325 4.72 32.78 -15.38
CA GLN A 325 4.43 33.17 -16.75
C GLN A 325 5.71 33.23 -17.60
N ARG A 326 6.81 33.77 -17.07
CA ARG A 326 8.11 33.86 -17.73
C ARG A 326 8.65 32.47 -18.09
N ILE A 327 8.65 31.51 -17.13
CA ILE A 327 9.10 30.14 -17.38
C ILE A 327 8.27 29.46 -18.48
N LEU A 328 6.94 29.66 -18.48
CA LEU A 328 6.08 29.12 -19.53
C LEU A 328 6.37 29.77 -20.92
N GLN A 329 6.71 31.05 -20.94
CA GLN A 329 7.08 31.76 -22.16
C GLN A 329 8.42 31.31 -22.71
N GLU A 330 9.43 31.16 -21.86
CA GLU A 330 10.76 30.63 -22.22
C GLU A 330 10.70 29.20 -22.78
N ARG A 331 9.70 28.44 -22.36
CA ARG A 331 9.43 27.06 -22.86
C ARG A 331 8.56 27.03 -24.13
N GLY A 332 8.14 28.22 -24.62
CA GLY A 332 7.31 28.32 -25.82
C GLY A 332 5.86 27.85 -25.63
N LEU A 333 5.42 27.69 -24.37
CA LEU A 333 4.06 27.22 -24.04
C LEU A 333 3.06 28.39 -23.87
N TYR A 334 3.55 29.59 -23.61
CA TYR A 334 2.73 30.78 -23.34
C TYR A 334 3.18 31.96 -24.21
N ASP A 335 2.24 32.56 -24.91
CA ASP A 335 2.44 33.73 -25.80
C ASP A 335 1.76 35.00 -25.29
N GLY A 336 1.11 34.93 -24.11
CA GLY A 336 0.45 36.07 -23.48
C GLY A 336 1.40 37.07 -22.83
N GLY A 337 0.86 38.19 -22.36
CA GLY A 337 1.64 39.18 -21.62
C GLY A 337 2.03 38.72 -20.20
N LEU A 338 3.16 39.23 -19.72
CA LEU A 338 3.59 39.03 -18.32
C LEU A 338 2.86 40.06 -17.43
N ASP A 339 1.66 39.75 -17.03
CA ASP A 339 0.74 40.68 -16.33
C ASP A 339 0.42 40.22 -14.88
N ALA A 340 1.07 39.13 -14.43
CA ALA A 340 0.85 38.49 -13.15
C ALA A 340 -0.58 37.92 -12.95
N LYS A 341 -1.38 37.79 -13.98
CA LYS A 341 -2.73 37.23 -13.90
C LYS A 341 -2.73 35.79 -14.35
N ILE A 342 -2.87 34.90 -13.42
CA ILE A 342 -2.97 33.44 -13.68
C ILE A 342 -4.41 33.11 -14.04
N GLY A 343 -4.72 33.30 -15.30
CA GLY A 343 -6.05 33.04 -15.88
C GLY A 343 -6.08 31.79 -16.77
N PRO A 344 -7.21 31.57 -17.49
CA PRO A 344 -7.38 30.39 -18.35
C PRO A 344 -6.27 30.21 -19.40
N GLY A 345 -5.70 31.31 -19.93
CA GLY A 345 -4.60 31.26 -20.90
C GLY A 345 -3.32 30.68 -20.27
N THR A 346 -2.88 31.24 -19.12
CA THR A 346 -1.71 30.77 -18.39
C THR A 346 -1.88 29.31 -17.90
N LEU A 347 -3.07 28.99 -17.35
CA LEU A 347 -3.36 27.61 -16.91
C LEU A 347 -3.47 26.64 -18.11
N GLY A 348 -3.95 27.11 -19.25
CA GLY A 348 -3.96 26.34 -20.51
C GLY A 348 -2.56 26.01 -20.98
N ALA A 349 -1.66 27.01 -20.99
CA ALA A 349 -0.24 26.83 -21.30
C ALA A 349 0.45 25.84 -20.32
N ALA A 350 0.18 25.97 -19.03
CA ALA A 350 0.76 25.12 -18.01
C ALA A 350 0.37 23.63 -18.13
N ARG A 351 -0.78 23.30 -18.76
CA ARG A 351 -1.13 21.90 -19.06
C ARG A 351 -0.18 21.25 -20.06
N GLY A 352 0.51 22.03 -20.87
CA GLY A 352 1.53 21.53 -21.79
C GLY A 352 2.84 21.10 -21.12
N LEU A 353 2.99 21.29 -19.80
CA LEU A 353 4.13 20.81 -19.02
C LEU A 353 4.02 19.34 -18.66
N ALA A 354 2.81 18.82 -18.54
CA ALA A 354 2.60 17.41 -18.22
C ALA A 354 3.03 16.53 -19.41
N PRO A 355 3.66 15.35 -19.14
CA PRO A 355 4.12 14.42 -20.16
C PRO A 355 2.97 13.79 -20.97
#